data_1e20d8e6b92df3f8f5032098b849fdfa
#
_entry.id   1e20d8e6b92df3f8f5032098b849fdfa
#
_cell.length_a   1.000
_cell.length_b   1.000
_cell.length_c   1.000
_cell.angle_alpha   90.00
_cell.angle_beta   90.00
_cell.angle_gamma   90.00
#
_symmetry.space_group_name_H-M   'P 1'
#
loop_
_entity.id
_entity.type
_entity.pdbx_description
1 polymer ?
#
loop_
_entity_poly.entity_id
_entity_poly.type
_entity_poly.pdbx_seq_one_letter_code
_entity_poly.pdbx_strand_id
1 'polypeptide(L)'
;MNILIANHHLKRTGGTENYSFALAEEMVRLGHQVEYFTYTKGYVSKKLEESGIRFKSRKTYDLILANHKTTIQFLHRKGFTVQTCHGTLPTLEQPSKFADAYVSVTQEVHEHLQTKGIDSTLIKNGINCRRFAPRQQLNDRLGCVLSLCQSDEANAMIHQVCSRNGIRYLSADKKLDNVWHLEDLINQADLVVGIGRSLYDAMACGRTVISFDKRRYSEALGDGYLDAATVVDSIRYNCSGRGSRRKMDEATFENELRKYRPADGPALRAYALQELNIEHAAQQYLALAHQTRTVKEKPANAIVSPLLYYRARRNQLSSFSPRALLNWLCRGTG
;
A
#
# COMPACT_ATOMS: atom_id res chain seq x y z
N MET A 1 14.74 -17.84 -2.81
CA MET A 1 13.37 -18.34 -3.07
C MET A 1 12.84 -17.74 -4.37
N ASN A 2 11.91 -18.46 -5.01
CA ASN A 2 11.10 -17.93 -6.11
C ASN A 2 9.81 -17.35 -5.54
N ILE A 3 9.65 -16.03 -5.58
CA ILE A 3 8.55 -15.31 -4.94
C ILE A 3 7.66 -14.69 -6.01
N LEU A 4 6.34 -14.77 -5.83
CA LEU A 4 5.36 -14.11 -6.67
C LEU A 4 4.63 -13.03 -5.87
N ILE A 5 4.72 -11.78 -6.32
CA ILE A 5 3.92 -10.67 -5.78
C ILE A 5 2.67 -10.50 -6.64
N ALA A 6 1.49 -10.60 -6.04
CA ALA A 6 0.23 -10.62 -6.79
C ALA A 6 -0.73 -9.52 -6.35
N ASN A 7 -1.23 -8.75 -7.32
CA ASN A 7 -2.23 -7.72 -7.11
C ASN A 7 -3.33 -7.81 -8.18
N HIS A 8 -4.58 -7.51 -7.86
CA HIS A 8 -5.69 -7.59 -8.81
C HIS A 8 -5.45 -6.68 -10.02
N HIS A 9 -5.01 -5.46 -9.81
CA HIS A 9 -4.62 -4.52 -10.86
C HIS A 9 -3.34 -3.75 -10.47
N LEU A 10 -2.54 -3.42 -11.46
CA LEU A 10 -1.34 -2.59 -11.36
C LEU A 10 -1.40 -1.45 -12.38
N LYS A 11 -2.63 -0.92 -12.59
CA LYS A 11 -2.93 0.04 -13.65
C LYS A 11 -2.46 1.45 -13.33
N ARG A 12 -2.64 1.89 -12.09
CA ARG A 12 -2.31 3.24 -11.60
C ARG A 12 -1.66 3.13 -10.24
N THR A 13 -1.09 4.22 -9.74
CA THR A 13 -0.61 4.32 -8.36
C THR A 13 -1.78 4.24 -7.38
N GLY A 14 -1.58 3.53 -6.28
CA GLY A 14 -2.55 3.34 -5.20
C GLY A 14 -1.87 2.71 -3.99
N GLY A 15 -2.59 2.57 -2.88
CA GLY A 15 -2.03 2.02 -1.64
C GLY A 15 -1.45 0.62 -1.81
N THR A 16 -2.28 -0.30 -2.32
CA THR A 16 -1.90 -1.71 -2.52
C THR A 16 -0.91 -1.90 -3.67
N GLU A 17 -0.99 -1.07 -4.72
CA GLU A 17 -0.09 -1.11 -5.86
C GLU A 17 1.32 -0.66 -5.49
N ASN A 18 1.44 0.48 -4.80
CA ASN A 18 2.72 0.99 -4.31
C ASN A 18 3.33 0.07 -3.26
N TYR A 19 2.48 -0.56 -2.42
CA TYR A 19 2.94 -1.58 -1.48
C TYR A 19 3.51 -2.80 -2.21
N SER A 20 2.79 -3.32 -3.23
CA SER A 20 3.26 -4.44 -4.04
C SER A 20 4.60 -4.14 -4.70
N PHE A 21 4.76 -2.91 -5.22
CA PHE A 21 6.01 -2.46 -5.83
C PHE A 21 7.15 -2.43 -4.81
N ALA A 22 6.95 -1.75 -3.67
CA ALA A 22 7.97 -1.63 -2.63
C ALA A 22 8.39 -2.99 -2.06
N LEU A 23 7.42 -3.90 -1.84
CA LEU A 23 7.70 -5.26 -1.36
C LEU A 23 8.47 -6.08 -2.39
N ALA A 24 8.13 -5.95 -3.68
CA ALA A 24 8.82 -6.65 -4.75
C ALA A 24 10.28 -6.20 -4.89
N GLU A 25 10.54 -4.88 -4.86
CA GLU A 25 11.90 -4.34 -4.85
C GLU A 25 12.70 -4.83 -3.65
N GLU A 26 12.08 -4.84 -2.47
CA GLU A 26 12.76 -5.27 -1.25
C GLU A 26 13.09 -6.77 -1.29
N MET A 27 12.19 -7.62 -1.78
CA MET A 27 12.46 -9.05 -1.94
C MET A 27 13.60 -9.31 -2.95
N VAL A 28 13.70 -8.51 -4.02
CA VAL A 28 14.84 -8.56 -4.96
C VAL A 28 16.13 -8.16 -4.26
N ARG A 29 16.11 -7.08 -3.47
CA ARG A 29 17.27 -6.60 -2.70
C ARG A 29 17.78 -7.66 -1.70
N LEU A 30 16.88 -8.45 -1.15
CA LEU A 30 17.20 -9.59 -0.27
C LEU A 30 17.70 -10.83 -1.02
N GLY A 31 17.91 -10.74 -2.34
CA GLY A 31 18.49 -11.80 -3.17
C GLY A 31 17.48 -12.85 -3.65
N HIS A 32 16.18 -12.60 -3.58
CA HIS A 32 15.16 -13.52 -4.08
C HIS A 32 14.87 -13.32 -5.56
N GLN A 33 14.42 -14.39 -6.23
CA GLN A 33 13.91 -14.33 -7.61
C GLN A 33 12.44 -13.93 -7.55
N VAL A 34 12.12 -12.72 -7.99
CA VAL A 34 10.77 -12.15 -7.87
C VAL A 34 10.12 -12.01 -9.23
N GLU A 35 8.89 -12.45 -9.31
CA GLU A 35 7.98 -12.20 -10.44
C GLU A 35 6.70 -11.53 -9.91
N TYR A 36 5.94 -10.87 -10.81
CA TYR A 36 4.67 -10.29 -10.43
C TYR A 36 3.50 -10.90 -11.20
N PHE A 37 2.30 -10.80 -10.62
CA PHE A 37 1.04 -11.16 -11.27
C PHE A 37 -0.02 -10.08 -11.09
N THR A 38 -0.77 -9.82 -12.16
CA THR A 38 -1.96 -8.97 -12.15
C THR A 38 -2.92 -9.34 -13.27
N TYR A 39 -4.22 -9.10 -13.06
CA TYR A 39 -5.20 -9.21 -14.15
C TYR A 39 -5.21 -7.98 -15.06
N THR A 40 -4.76 -6.82 -14.55
CA THR A 40 -4.76 -5.57 -15.33
C THR A 40 -3.41 -4.89 -15.20
N LYS A 41 -2.60 -5.00 -16.25
CA LYS A 41 -1.34 -4.27 -16.41
C LYS A 41 -1.58 -2.77 -16.62
N GLY A 42 -0.58 -1.96 -16.32
CA GLY A 42 -0.56 -0.54 -16.59
C GLY A 42 0.67 0.13 -16.00
N TYR A 43 0.51 1.31 -15.41
CA TYR A 43 1.63 2.15 -15.00
C TYR A 43 2.57 1.46 -13.97
N VAL A 44 2.01 0.91 -12.88
CA VAL A 44 2.83 0.27 -11.83
C VAL A 44 3.46 -1.04 -12.34
N SER A 45 2.76 -1.82 -13.19
CA SER A 45 3.38 -3.01 -13.77
C SER A 45 4.54 -2.69 -14.72
N LYS A 46 4.49 -1.54 -15.45
CA LYS A 46 5.63 -1.07 -16.23
C LYS A 46 6.82 -0.72 -15.35
N LYS A 47 6.57 -0.09 -14.20
CA LYS A 47 7.63 0.23 -13.23
C LYS A 47 8.29 -1.03 -12.64
N LEU A 48 7.53 -2.09 -12.39
CA LEU A 48 8.08 -3.39 -12.01
C LEU A 48 8.97 -3.97 -13.13
N GLU A 49 8.49 -3.91 -14.38
CA GLU A 49 9.24 -4.40 -15.54
C GLU A 49 10.53 -3.58 -15.78
N GLU A 50 10.47 -2.25 -15.61
CA GLU A 50 11.65 -1.34 -15.65
C GLU A 50 12.68 -1.68 -14.56
N SER A 51 12.22 -2.15 -13.39
CA SER A 51 13.08 -2.63 -12.29
C SER A 51 13.55 -4.09 -12.48
N GLY A 52 13.32 -4.69 -13.64
CA GLY A 52 13.72 -6.07 -13.96
C GLY A 52 12.82 -7.16 -13.39
N ILE A 53 11.71 -6.80 -12.73
CA ILE A 53 10.75 -7.75 -12.17
C ILE A 53 9.73 -8.12 -13.25
N ARG A 54 9.76 -9.37 -13.71
CA ARG A 54 8.99 -9.83 -14.87
C ARG A 54 7.61 -10.34 -14.47
N PHE A 55 6.70 -10.36 -15.45
CA PHE A 55 5.41 -11.03 -15.27
C PHE A 55 5.59 -12.53 -15.07
N LYS A 56 4.72 -13.12 -14.26
CA LYS A 56 4.68 -14.53 -13.92
C LYS A 56 4.95 -15.47 -15.12
N SER A 57 6.02 -16.27 -15.01
CA SER A 57 6.41 -17.26 -16.01
C SER A 57 6.47 -18.69 -15.44
N ARG A 58 6.76 -18.85 -14.15
CA ARG A 58 6.94 -20.14 -13.50
C ARG A 58 5.62 -20.88 -13.29
N LYS A 59 5.69 -22.20 -13.23
CA LYS A 59 4.55 -23.06 -12.89
C LYS A 59 4.20 -22.98 -11.40
N THR A 60 5.23 -22.95 -10.54
CA THR A 60 5.12 -22.91 -9.08
C THR A 60 6.10 -21.92 -8.48
N TYR A 61 5.82 -21.49 -7.25
CA TYR A 61 6.60 -20.56 -6.45
C TYR A 61 6.77 -21.10 -5.04
N ASP A 62 7.87 -20.71 -4.38
CA ASP A 62 8.08 -21.04 -2.97
C ASP A 62 7.14 -20.23 -2.08
N LEU A 63 6.85 -18.97 -2.47
CA LEU A 63 6.01 -18.05 -1.74
C LEU A 63 5.21 -17.16 -2.70
N ILE A 64 3.92 -16.99 -2.41
CA ILE A 64 3.02 -16.08 -3.14
C ILE A 64 2.46 -15.08 -2.13
N LEU A 65 2.79 -13.79 -2.30
CA LEU A 65 2.27 -12.68 -1.51
C LEU A 65 1.20 -11.94 -2.32
N ALA A 66 -0.04 -11.98 -1.87
CA ALA A 66 -1.18 -11.47 -2.64
C ALA A 66 -2.08 -10.56 -1.81
N ASN A 67 -2.45 -9.40 -2.36
CA ASN A 67 -3.25 -8.38 -1.67
C ASN A 67 -4.78 -8.58 -1.81
N HIS A 68 -5.23 -9.38 -2.77
CA HIS A 68 -6.66 -9.48 -3.10
C HIS A 68 -7.12 -10.93 -3.20
N LYS A 69 -8.34 -11.21 -2.69
CA LYS A 69 -8.92 -12.56 -2.69
C LYS A 69 -8.98 -13.21 -4.07
N THR A 70 -9.19 -12.43 -5.13
CA THR A 70 -9.29 -12.93 -6.50
C THR A 70 -7.95 -13.46 -7.01
N THR A 71 -6.83 -12.85 -6.63
CA THR A 71 -5.48 -13.33 -6.98
C THR A 71 -5.16 -14.62 -6.24
N ILE A 72 -5.53 -14.73 -4.97
CA ILE A 72 -5.42 -15.98 -4.20
C ILE A 72 -6.23 -17.09 -4.87
N GLN A 73 -7.48 -16.85 -5.24
CA GLN A 73 -8.32 -17.84 -5.92
C GLN A 73 -7.69 -18.39 -7.21
N PHE A 74 -6.97 -17.56 -7.95
CA PHE A 74 -6.29 -17.97 -9.17
C PHE A 74 -4.96 -18.70 -8.92
N LEU A 75 -4.25 -18.32 -7.86
CA LEU A 75 -2.86 -18.73 -7.61
C LEU A 75 -2.71 -19.82 -6.53
N HIS A 76 -3.76 -20.16 -5.78
CA HIS A 76 -3.71 -20.98 -4.56
C HIS A 76 -3.02 -22.35 -4.70
N ARG A 77 -2.95 -22.92 -5.92
CA ARG A 77 -2.26 -24.20 -6.20
C ARG A 77 -0.85 -24.04 -6.75
N LYS A 78 -0.33 -22.80 -6.77
CA LYS A 78 0.99 -22.53 -7.39
C LYS A 78 2.10 -22.33 -6.38
N GLY A 79 1.83 -22.47 -5.09
CA GLY A 79 2.79 -22.35 -4.01
C GLY A 79 2.12 -22.01 -2.69
N PHE A 80 2.92 -21.79 -1.64
CA PHE A 80 2.45 -21.31 -0.36
C PHE A 80 1.93 -19.86 -0.51
N THR A 81 0.69 -19.63 -0.14
CA THR A 81 0.00 -18.35 -0.37
C THR A 81 -0.25 -17.60 0.93
N VAL A 82 0.23 -16.37 1.00
CA VAL A 82 -0.08 -15.42 2.06
C VAL A 82 -0.96 -14.31 1.49
N GLN A 83 -2.15 -14.15 2.06
CA GLN A 83 -3.01 -13.02 1.71
C GLN A 83 -2.79 -11.87 2.67
N THR A 84 -2.43 -10.70 2.13
CA THR A 84 -2.40 -9.44 2.87
C THR A 84 -3.74 -8.73 2.76
N CYS A 85 -4.42 -8.52 3.89
CA CYS A 85 -5.67 -7.79 4.00
C CYS A 85 -5.37 -6.34 4.40
N HIS A 86 -5.75 -5.38 3.55
CA HIS A 86 -5.44 -3.95 3.72
C HIS A 86 -6.58 -3.13 4.33
N GLY A 87 -7.81 -3.66 4.36
CA GLY A 87 -8.95 -2.92 4.87
C GLY A 87 -10.12 -3.81 5.27
N THR A 88 -11.02 -3.24 6.04
CA THR A 88 -12.22 -3.92 6.56
C THR A 88 -13.42 -3.84 5.61
N LEU A 89 -13.46 -2.83 4.74
CA LEU A 89 -14.60 -2.51 3.88
C LEU A 89 -14.47 -3.04 2.43
N PRO A 90 -13.33 -2.88 1.72
CA PRO A 90 -13.24 -3.24 0.31
C PRO A 90 -13.44 -4.74 0.08
N THR A 91 -14.37 -5.09 -0.81
CA THR A 91 -14.70 -6.50 -1.08
C THR A 91 -13.51 -7.31 -1.61
N LEU A 92 -12.61 -6.70 -2.39
CA LEU A 92 -11.41 -7.36 -2.92
C LEU A 92 -10.40 -7.71 -1.83
N GLU A 93 -10.34 -6.92 -0.76
CA GLU A 93 -9.39 -7.05 0.35
C GLU A 93 -9.87 -8.04 1.42
N GLN A 94 -11.12 -8.52 1.31
CA GLN A 94 -11.65 -9.53 2.23
C GLN A 94 -10.91 -10.86 2.09
N PRO A 95 -10.78 -11.63 3.19
CA PRO A 95 -10.02 -12.87 3.21
C PRO A 95 -10.61 -13.92 2.26
N SER A 96 -9.73 -14.71 1.66
CA SER A 96 -10.07 -15.85 0.80
C SER A 96 -9.74 -17.15 1.52
N LYS A 97 -10.70 -18.08 1.62
CA LYS A 97 -10.50 -19.41 2.22
C LYS A 97 -9.41 -20.26 1.53
N PHE A 98 -8.87 -19.78 0.42
CA PHE A 98 -7.82 -20.46 -0.34
C PHE A 98 -6.41 -20.00 0.02
N ALA A 99 -6.24 -19.05 0.95
CA ALA A 99 -4.94 -18.65 1.45
C ALA A 99 -4.43 -19.65 2.52
N ASP A 100 -3.12 -19.87 2.56
CA ASP A 100 -2.47 -20.70 3.57
C ASP A 100 -2.26 -19.92 4.87
N ALA A 101 -1.95 -18.61 4.75
CA ALA A 101 -1.80 -17.70 5.87
C ALA A 101 -2.37 -16.32 5.53
N TYR A 102 -2.64 -15.53 6.58
CA TYR A 102 -3.18 -14.18 6.45
C TYR A 102 -2.29 -13.18 7.18
N VAL A 103 -2.17 -12.01 6.57
CA VAL A 103 -1.52 -10.84 7.15
C VAL A 103 -2.53 -9.70 7.21
N SER A 104 -2.60 -9.03 8.35
CA SER A 104 -3.31 -7.78 8.56
C SER A 104 -2.32 -6.63 8.63
N VAL A 105 -2.61 -5.50 7.95
CA VAL A 105 -1.68 -4.36 7.91
C VAL A 105 -1.90 -3.35 9.05
N THR A 106 -2.99 -3.49 9.80
CA THR A 106 -3.33 -2.65 10.97
C THR A 106 -4.02 -3.47 12.03
N GLN A 107 -4.04 -2.95 13.25
CA GLN A 107 -4.77 -3.58 14.37
C GLN A 107 -6.26 -3.71 14.07
N GLU A 108 -6.89 -2.69 13.47
CA GLU A 108 -8.30 -2.72 13.05
C GLU A 108 -8.59 -3.90 12.09
N VAL A 109 -7.71 -4.13 11.12
CA VAL A 109 -7.88 -5.25 10.17
C VAL A 109 -7.64 -6.59 10.87
N HIS A 110 -6.68 -6.67 11.79
CA HIS A 110 -6.43 -7.86 12.60
C HIS A 110 -7.68 -8.27 13.40
N GLU A 111 -8.25 -7.34 14.15
CA GLU A 111 -9.48 -7.54 14.92
C GLU A 111 -10.66 -7.93 14.01
N HIS A 112 -10.79 -7.28 12.85
CA HIS A 112 -11.82 -7.63 11.86
C HIS A 112 -11.67 -9.07 11.34
N LEU A 113 -10.45 -9.56 11.13
CA LEU A 113 -10.22 -10.95 10.73
C LEU A 113 -10.54 -11.91 11.87
N GLN A 114 -10.21 -11.56 13.10
CA GLN A 114 -10.56 -12.35 14.28
C GLN A 114 -12.08 -12.52 14.44
N THR A 115 -12.90 -11.49 14.16
CA THR A 115 -14.38 -11.63 14.19
C THR A 115 -14.90 -12.63 13.16
N LYS A 116 -14.09 -12.98 12.15
CA LYS A 116 -14.39 -14.00 11.13
C LYS A 116 -13.77 -15.36 11.43
N GLY A 117 -13.17 -15.53 12.60
CA GLY A 117 -12.48 -16.77 12.98
C GLY A 117 -11.17 -16.98 12.22
N ILE A 118 -10.58 -15.93 11.68
CA ILE A 118 -9.33 -15.99 10.92
C ILE A 118 -8.18 -15.44 11.77
N ASP A 119 -7.21 -16.30 12.06
CA ASP A 119 -5.94 -15.88 12.64
C ASP A 119 -5.06 -15.21 11.58
N SER A 120 -4.45 -14.06 11.91
CA SER A 120 -3.59 -13.31 11.01
C SER A 120 -2.37 -12.75 11.74
N THR A 121 -1.26 -12.68 11.05
CA THR A 121 -0.07 -12.00 11.56
C THR A 121 -0.17 -10.52 11.26
N LEU A 122 0.04 -9.67 12.27
CA LEU A 122 0.09 -8.22 12.08
C LEU A 122 1.45 -7.83 11.48
N ILE A 123 1.47 -7.45 10.20
CA ILE A 123 2.63 -6.89 9.50
C ILE A 123 2.23 -5.53 8.93
N LYS A 124 2.76 -4.46 9.51
CA LYS A 124 2.39 -3.09 9.12
C LYS A 124 2.70 -2.80 7.65
N ASN A 125 1.94 -1.88 7.06
CA ASN A 125 2.08 -1.48 5.66
C ASN A 125 3.42 -0.75 5.42
N GLY A 126 4.42 -1.48 4.97
CA GLY A 126 5.80 -1.02 4.88
C GLY A 126 6.04 0.03 3.78
N ILE A 127 6.93 0.97 4.08
CA ILE A 127 7.38 2.06 3.20
C ILE A 127 8.84 1.82 2.82
N ASN A 128 9.20 2.09 1.57
CA ASN A 128 10.60 2.15 1.18
C ASN A 128 11.26 3.41 1.76
N CYS A 129 11.75 3.32 3.00
CA CYS A 129 12.34 4.44 3.73
C CYS A 129 13.70 4.91 3.17
N ARG A 130 14.30 4.21 2.22
CA ARG A 130 15.47 4.68 1.45
C ARG A 130 15.05 5.67 0.37
N ARG A 131 13.94 5.38 -0.31
CA ARG A 131 13.34 6.24 -1.32
C ARG A 131 12.64 7.44 -0.69
N PHE A 132 11.77 7.19 0.28
CA PHE A 132 11.09 8.21 1.06
C PHE A 132 12.00 8.63 2.23
N ALA A 133 12.84 9.63 1.98
CA ALA A 133 13.80 10.13 2.94
C ALA A 133 13.78 11.68 2.95
N PRO A 134 14.13 12.31 4.08
CA PRO A 134 14.25 13.77 4.15
C PRO A 134 15.31 14.28 3.17
N ARG A 135 14.97 15.30 2.37
CA ARG A 135 15.88 15.98 1.43
C ARG A 135 16.01 17.47 1.72
N GLN A 136 15.07 18.02 2.49
CA GLN A 136 15.03 19.42 2.88
C GLN A 136 14.64 19.51 4.35
N GLN A 137 15.15 20.51 5.04
CA GLN A 137 14.74 20.83 6.40
C GLN A 137 13.33 21.41 6.42
N LEU A 138 12.63 21.23 7.53
CA LEU A 138 11.37 21.89 7.79
C LEU A 138 11.59 23.36 8.12
N ASN A 139 10.70 24.22 7.69
CA ASN A 139 10.72 25.62 8.08
C ASN A 139 10.35 25.78 9.56
N ASP A 140 10.87 26.82 10.24
CA ASP A 140 10.50 27.11 11.63
C ASP A 140 9.02 27.45 11.78
N ARG A 141 8.42 28.04 10.73
CA ARG A 141 6.99 28.33 10.63
C ARG A 141 6.39 27.59 9.45
N LEU A 142 5.14 27.14 9.61
CA LEU A 142 4.43 26.46 8.54
C LEU A 142 4.31 27.33 7.29
N GLY A 143 5.06 27.03 6.27
CA GLY A 143 5.11 27.76 5.00
C GLY A 143 4.41 27.02 3.85
N CYS A 144 4.34 25.69 3.89
CA CYS A 144 3.79 24.89 2.80
C CYS A 144 3.05 23.65 3.29
N VAL A 145 1.82 23.48 2.81
CA VAL A 145 0.97 22.31 3.04
C VAL A 145 0.77 21.54 1.74
N LEU A 146 1.02 20.24 1.75
CA LEU A 146 0.69 19.33 0.66
C LEU A 146 -0.55 18.50 1.03
N SER A 147 -1.60 18.58 0.22
CA SER A 147 -2.74 17.68 0.33
C SER A 147 -2.55 16.44 -0.56
N LEU A 148 -2.65 15.27 0.06
CA LEU A 148 -2.74 13.97 -0.60
C LEU A 148 -4.15 13.36 -0.44
N CYS A 149 -5.12 14.19 -0.13
CA CYS A 149 -6.54 13.82 -0.04
C CYS A 149 -7.08 13.40 -1.41
N GLN A 150 -8.04 12.48 -1.41
CA GLN A 150 -8.72 12.03 -2.63
C GLN A 150 -10.08 12.71 -2.84
N SER A 151 -10.57 13.45 -1.84
CA SER A 151 -11.82 14.19 -1.91
C SER A 151 -11.57 15.60 -2.41
N ASP A 152 -12.30 15.99 -3.46
CA ASP A 152 -12.24 17.36 -4.00
C ASP A 152 -12.74 18.38 -2.95
N GLU A 153 -13.71 18.00 -2.12
CA GLU A 153 -14.23 18.84 -1.02
C GLU A 153 -13.17 19.06 0.08
N ALA A 154 -12.40 18.01 0.44
CA ALA A 154 -11.29 18.17 1.38
C ALA A 154 -10.21 19.08 0.81
N ASN A 155 -9.84 18.90 -0.46
CA ASN A 155 -8.84 19.70 -1.13
C ASN A 155 -9.25 21.18 -1.21
N ALA A 156 -10.52 21.47 -1.54
CA ALA A 156 -11.04 22.84 -1.57
C ALA A 156 -10.99 23.51 -0.19
N MET A 157 -11.41 22.80 0.87
CA MET A 157 -11.39 23.31 2.24
C MET A 157 -9.93 23.59 2.70
N ILE A 158 -9.02 22.66 2.47
CA ILE A 158 -7.60 22.81 2.84
C ILE A 158 -6.98 24.00 2.10
N HIS A 159 -7.24 24.12 0.79
CA HIS A 159 -6.76 25.24 -0.02
C HIS A 159 -7.27 26.59 0.51
N GLN A 160 -8.56 26.70 0.84
CA GLN A 160 -9.16 27.91 1.39
C GLN A 160 -8.52 28.31 2.72
N VAL A 161 -8.33 27.36 3.64
CA VAL A 161 -7.69 27.62 4.94
C VAL A 161 -6.24 28.03 4.75
N CYS A 162 -5.47 27.36 3.90
CA CYS A 162 -4.09 27.73 3.60
C CYS A 162 -3.99 29.15 3.03
N SER A 163 -4.84 29.49 2.06
CA SER A 163 -4.84 30.82 1.42
C SER A 163 -5.13 31.95 2.41
N ARG A 164 -6.10 31.74 3.31
CA ARG A 164 -6.45 32.71 4.36
C ARG A 164 -5.33 32.93 5.37
N ASN A 165 -4.49 31.89 5.60
CA ASN A 165 -3.37 31.96 6.53
C ASN A 165 -2.01 32.25 5.85
N GLY A 166 -1.97 32.60 4.56
CA GLY A 166 -0.74 32.90 3.82
C GLY A 166 0.19 31.69 3.64
N ILE A 167 -0.36 30.47 3.70
CA ILE A 167 0.38 29.22 3.57
C ILE A 167 0.30 28.74 2.11
N ARG A 168 1.45 28.37 1.52
CA ARG A 168 1.48 27.77 0.19
C ARG A 168 0.78 26.42 0.19
N TYR A 169 -0.15 26.23 -0.74
CA TYR A 169 -0.87 24.98 -0.93
C TYR A 169 -0.36 24.21 -2.15
N LEU A 170 -0.11 22.93 -1.97
CA LEU A 170 0.18 21.96 -3.01
C LEU A 170 -0.83 20.81 -2.94
N SER A 171 -1.17 20.21 -4.07
CA SER A 171 -1.95 18.98 -4.13
C SER A 171 -1.42 18.03 -5.19
N ALA A 172 -1.55 16.73 -4.94
CA ALA A 172 -1.32 15.70 -5.93
C ALA A 172 -2.68 15.10 -6.32
N ASP A 173 -3.18 15.42 -7.50
CA ASP A 173 -4.39 14.80 -8.02
C ASP A 173 -4.07 13.40 -8.56
N LYS A 174 -4.31 12.39 -7.72
CA LYS A 174 -4.12 10.98 -8.11
C LYS A 174 -5.03 10.52 -9.23
N LYS A 175 -6.07 11.28 -9.57
CA LYS A 175 -6.99 10.93 -10.67
C LYS A 175 -6.40 11.37 -12.01
N LEU A 176 -5.67 12.47 -12.04
CA LEU A 176 -5.10 13.07 -13.25
C LEU A 176 -3.66 12.63 -13.48
N ASP A 177 -2.83 12.56 -12.41
CA ASP A 177 -1.41 12.29 -12.50
C ASP A 177 -1.01 11.01 -11.75
N ASN A 178 -0.39 10.06 -12.46
CA ASN A 178 0.35 8.97 -11.82
C ASN A 178 1.68 9.54 -11.27
N VAL A 179 1.62 10.24 -10.14
CA VAL A 179 2.82 10.80 -9.52
C VAL A 179 3.69 9.65 -9.03
N TRP A 180 4.78 9.37 -9.77
CA TRP A 180 5.72 8.30 -9.38
C TRP A 180 6.73 8.78 -8.35
N HIS A 181 7.25 9.99 -8.54
CA HIS A 181 8.21 10.61 -7.62
C HIS A 181 7.50 11.45 -6.55
N LEU A 182 6.60 10.80 -5.80
CA LEU A 182 5.83 11.46 -4.75
C LEU A 182 6.74 11.99 -3.63
N GLU A 183 7.87 11.34 -3.39
CA GLU A 183 8.89 11.78 -2.43
C GLU A 183 9.43 13.18 -2.74
N ASP A 184 9.53 13.57 -4.01
CA ASP A 184 10.00 14.90 -4.41
C ASP A 184 8.96 15.98 -4.04
N LEU A 185 7.68 15.68 -4.23
CA LEU A 185 6.60 16.59 -3.87
C LEU A 185 6.44 16.69 -2.35
N ILE A 186 6.50 15.56 -1.64
CA ILE A 186 6.44 15.52 -0.17
C ILE A 186 7.55 16.36 0.44
N ASN A 187 8.76 16.29 -0.10
CA ASN A 187 9.90 17.05 0.44
C ASN A 187 9.80 18.57 0.22
N GLN A 188 8.88 19.07 -0.64
CA GLN A 188 8.60 20.50 -0.81
C GLN A 188 7.65 21.07 0.24
N ALA A 189 7.00 20.23 1.04
CA ALA A 189 6.06 20.64 2.05
C ALA A 189 6.65 20.58 3.45
N ASP A 190 6.13 21.40 4.35
CA ASP A 190 6.37 21.28 5.79
C ASP A 190 5.40 20.33 6.45
N LEU A 191 4.15 20.31 5.96
CA LEU A 191 3.08 19.51 6.50
C LEU A 191 2.31 18.81 5.36
N VAL A 192 1.97 17.55 5.58
CA VAL A 192 1.19 16.74 4.64
C VAL A 192 -0.15 16.35 5.24
N VAL A 193 -1.24 16.53 4.47
CA VAL A 193 -2.60 16.14 4.86
C VAL A 193 -3.03 14.93 4.03
N GLY A 194 -3.61 13.94 4.69
CA GLY A 194 -4.10 12.73 4.03
C GLY A 194 -4.50 11.64 5.01
N ILE A 195 -4.62 10.41 4.53
CA ILE A 195 -4.87 9.23 5.38
C ILE A 195 -4.04 8.02 4.92
N GLY A 196 -3.77 7.11 5.85
CA GLY A 196 -3.09 5.85 5.60
C GLY A 196 -1.69 6.05 5.02
N ARG A 197 -1.38 5.29 3.97
CA ARG A 197 -0.04 5.27 3.37
C ARG A 197 0.49 6.66 2.95
N SER A 198 -0.38 7.59 2.56
CA SER A 198 0.05 8.95 2.22
C SER A 198 0.77 9.64 3.38
N LEU A 199 0.30 9.41 4.61
CA LEU A 199 0.95 9.93 5.82
C LEU A 199 2.21 9.14 6.18
N TYR A 200 2.22 7.83 5.95
CA TYR A 200 3.42 7.01 6.18
C TYR A 200 4.58 7.45 5.27
N ASP A 201 4.29 7.69 3.98
CA ASP A 201 5.26 8.22 3.03
C ASP A 201 5.80 9.60 3.47
N ALA A 202 4.91 10.47 4.01
CA ALA A 202 5.27 11.79 4.53
C ALA A 202 6.13 11.72 5.79
N MET A 203 5.74 10.89 6.76
CA MET A 203 6.53 10.63 7.98
C MET A 203 7.91 10.08 7.61
N ALA A 204 7.98 9.16 6.64
CA ALA A 204 9.24 8.64 6.14
C ALA A 204 10.12 9.73 5.51
N CYS A 205 9.55 10.79 4.92
CA CYS A 205 10.28 11.97 4.47
C CYS A 205 10.54 13.00 5.58
N GLY A 206 10.23 12.69 6.85
CA GLY A 206 10.45 13.61 7.98
C GLY A 206 9.53 14.83 7.95
N ARG A 207 8.35 14.72 7.32
CA ARG A 207 7.34 15.79 7.32
C ARG A 207 6.38 15.62 8.48
N THR A 208 5.84 16.75 8.98
CA THR A 208 4.72 16.73 9.91
C THR A 208 3.44 16.34 9.17
N VAL A 209 2.45 15.80 9.86
CA VAL A 209 1.26 15.25 9.22
C VAL A 209 -0.04 15.59 9.95
N ILE A 210 -1.11 15.78 9.16
CA ILE A 210 -2.50 15.81 9.65
C ILE A 210 -3.27 14.66 9.02
N SER A 211 -3.88 13.83 9.87
CA SER A 211 -4.81 12.78 9.44
C SER A 211 -6.18 13.39 9.16
N PHE A 212 -6.53 13.48 7.87
CA PHE A 212 -7.83 13.96 7.43
C PHE A 212 -8.08 13.65 5.94
N ASP A 213 -9.33 13.30 5.59
CA ASP A 213 -9.87 13.28 4.22
C ASP A 213 -11.42 13.23 4.30
N LYS A 214 -12.12 13.75 3.29
CA LYS A 214 -13.59 13.71 3.19
C LYS A 214 -14.06 12.65 2.18
N ARG A 215 -13.51 11.45 2.24
CA ARG A 215 -14.00 10.34 1.39
C ARG A 215 -15.42 9.96 1.80
N ARG A 216 -16.24 9.55 0.84
CA ARG A 216 -17.65 9.18 1.08
C ARG A 216 -17.85 8.18 2.23
N TYR A 217 -16.89 7.29 2.47
CA TYR A 217 -16.95 6.27 3.54
C TYR A 217 -16.26 6.72 4.84
N SER A 218 -15.66 7.90 4.90
CA SER A 218 -14.91 8.38 6.07
C SER A 218 -15.65 9.42 6.91
N GLU A 219 -16.86 9.82 6.51
CA GLU A 219 -17.71 10.77 7.25
C GLU A 219 -17.00 12.08 7.66
N ALA A 220 -15.99 12.51 6.93
CA ALA A 220 -15.11 13.63 7.27
C ALA A 220 -14.37 13.46 8.62
N LEU A 221 -14.04 12.23 8.98
CA LEU A 221 -13.28 11.93 10.19
C LEU A 221 -11.79 12.22 9.97
N GLY A 222 -11.10 12.59 11.04
CA GLY A 222 -9.65 12.78 11.07
C GLY A 222 -9.10 12.70 12.49
N ASP A 223 -7.87 12.20 12.62
CA ASP A 223 -7.20 12.18 13.93
C ASP A 223 -6.54 13.55 14.24
N GLY A 224 -6.48 14.46 13.22
CA GLY A 224 -5.84 15.76 13.34
C GLY A 224 -4.33 15.71 13.19
N TYR A 225 -3.65 16.69 13.78
CA TYR A 225 -2.19 16.75 13.81
C TYR A 225 -1.63 15.60 14.63
N LEU A 226 -0.65 14.90 14.04
CA LEU A 226 -0.01 13.76 14.69
C LEU A 226 1.41 14.12 15.13
N ASP A 227 1.72 13.77 16.35
CA ASP A 227 3.05 13.81 16.95
C ASP A 227 3.49 12.39 17.38
N ALA A 228 4.64 12.28 18.03
CA ALA A 228 5.17 10.98 18.48
C ALA A 228 4.25 10.24 19.47
N ALA A 229 3.43 10.96 20.22
CA ALA A 229 2.52 10.35 21.19
C ALA A 229 1.23 9.85 20.54
N THR A 230 0.67 10.61 19.61
CA THR A 230 -0.64 10.36 19.00
C THR A 230 -0.58 9.47 17.74
N VAL A 231 0.58 9.39 17.08
CA VAL A 231 0.77 8.60 15.86
C VAL A 231 0.53 7.10 16.08
N VAL A 232 0.89 6.59 17.26
CA VAL A 232 0.77 5.16 17.60
C VAL A 232 -0.69 4.71 17.54
N ASP A 233 -1.60 5.45 18.15
CA ASP A 233 -3.02 5.13 18.15
C ASP A 233 -3.65 5.35 16.77
N SER A 234 -3.25 6.41 16.08
CA SER A 234 -3.76 6.71 14.73
C SER A 234 -3.42 5.59 13.72
N ILE A 235 -2.21 5.03 13.78
CA ILE A 235 -1.77 3.92 12.89
C ILE A 235 -2.57 2.64 13.13
N ARG A 236 -3.05 2.37 14.34
CA ARG A 236 -3.93 1.21 14.62
C ARG A 236 -5.15 1.19 13.70
N TYR A 237 -5.63 2.35 13.28
CA TYR A 237 -6.78 2.56 12.38
C TYR A 237 -6.37 3.15 11.03
N ASN A 238 -5.12 2.89 10.59
CA ASN A 238 -4.59 3.36 9.32
C ASN A 238 -4.62 4.89 9.15
N CYS A 239 -4.40 5.66 10.22
CA CYS A 239 -4.48 7.13 10.23
C CYS A 239 -5.73 7.66 9.52
N SER A 240 -6.90 7.12 9.83
CA SER A 240 -8.13 7.36 9.08
C SER A 240 -9.20 8.11 9.86
N GLY A 241 -8.94 8.49 11.10
CA GLY A 241 -9.91 9.09 12.00
C GLY A 241 -10.96 8.12 12.56
N ARG A 242 -10.97 6.84 12.12
CA ARG A 242 -11.96 5.86 12.58
C ARG A 242 -11.81 5.52 14.05
N GLY A 243 -10.59 5.56 14.59
CA GLY A 243 -10.34 5.33 16.01
C GLY A 243 -10.85 6.47 16.88
N SER A 244 -10.51 7.70 16.54
CA SER A 244 -10.91 8.90 17.28
C SER A 244 -12.37 9.31 17.04
N ARG A 245 -12.94 8.95 15.89
CA ARG A 245 -14.27 9.33 15.40
C ARG A 245 -14.51 10.85 15.42
N ARG A 246 -13.45 11.64 15.36
CA ARG A 246 -13.51 13.09 15.43
C ARG A 246 -13.83 13.65 14.04
N LYS A 247 -14.95 14.38 13.94
CA LYS A 247 -15.28 15.14 12.74
C LYS A 247 -14.38 16.38 12.65
N MET A 248 -13.96 16.68 11.42
CA MET A 248 -13.08 17.81 11.16
C MET A 248 -13.75 18.77 10.17
N ASP A 249 -14.23 19.88 10.69
CA ASP A 249 -14.67 21.03 9.92
C ASP A 249 -13.51 22.00 9.67
N GLU A 250 -13.78 23.11 9.01
CA GLU A 250 -12.79 24.12 8.64
C GLU A 250 -12.09 24.74 9.86
N ALA A 251 -12.85 25.09 10.91
CA ALA A 251 -12.32 25.72 12.12
C ALA A 251 -11.43 24.72 12.89
N THR A 252 -11.87 23.46 12.99
CA THR A 252 -11.09 22.39 13.59
C THR A 252 -9.80 22.15 12.84
N PHE A 253 -9.86 22.10 11.49
CA PHE A 253 -8.67 21.90 10.66
C PHE A 253 -7.68 23.05 10.81
N GLU A 254 -8.15 24.31 10.85
CA GLU A 254 -7.28 25.48 11.08
C GLU A 254 -6.58 25.42 12.44
N ASN A 255 -7.29 24.98 13.49
CA ASN A 255 -6.69 24.76 14.80
C ASN A 255 -5.63 23.64 14.78
N GLU A 256 -5.81 22.61 13.96
CA GLU A 256 -4.80 21.57 13.78
C GLU A 256 -3.53 22.09 13.07
N LEU A 257 -3.65 22.99 12.09
CA LEU A 257 -2.50 23.64 11.44
C LEU A 257 -1.64 24.45 12.43
N ARG A 258 -2.29 25.11 13.41
CA ARG A 258 -1.59 25.91 14.43
C ARG A 258 -0.74 25.07 15.39
N LYS A 259 -0.92 23.75 15.42
CA LYS A 259 -0.10 22.82 16.21
C LYS A 259 1.26 22.50 15.57
N TYR A 260 1.51 23.01 14.36
CA TYR A 260 2.74 22.72 13.64
C TYR A 260 4.00 22.99 14.48
N ARG A 261 4.85 21.99 14.59
CA ARG A 261 6.17 22.05 15.22
C ARG A 261 7.18 21.30 14.35
N PRO A 262 8.24 21.96 13.85
CA PRO A 262 9.22 21.32 12.99
C PRO A 262 9.94 20.15 13.68
N ALA A 263 10.07 20.17 15.01
CA ALA A 263 10.68 19.08 15.78
C ALA A 263 9.91 17.75 15.72
N ASP A 264 8.62 17.76 15.37
CA ASP A 264 7.82 16.55 15.24
C ASP A 264 8.18 15.76 13.97
N GLY A 265 8.68 16.40 12.92
CA GLY A 265 9.08 15.74 11.68
C GLY A 265 10.15 14.66 11.88
N PRO A 266 11.30 14.96 12.50
CA PRO A 266 12.30 13.95 12.84
C PRO A 266 11.79 12.84 13.75
N ALA A 267 10.92 13.14 14.72
CA ALA A 267 10.32 12.14 15.61
C ALA A 267 9.41 11.16 14.84
N LEU A 268 8.56 11.68 13.93
CA LEU A 268 7.73 10.87 13.04
C LEU A 268 8.57 10.04 12.07
N ARG A 269 9.69 10.59 11.58
CA ARG A 269 10.66 9.85 10.77
C ARG A 269 11.25 8.67 11.53
N ALA A 270 11.68 8.89 12.78
CA ALA A 270 12.20 7.82 13.63
C ALA A 270 11.17 6.69 13.81
N TYR A 271 9.92 7.04 14.06
CA TYR A 271 8.82 6.09 14.12
C TYR A 271 8.64 5.31 12.79
N ALA A 272 8.66 6.01 11.66
CA ALA A 272 8.53 5.38 10.34
C ALA A 272 9.66 4.38 10.06
N LEU A 273 10.89 4.71 10.42
CA LEU A 273 12.05 3.83 10.27
C LEU A 273 11.92 2.56 11.12
N GLN A 274 11.47 2.71 12.36
CA GLN A 274 11.34 1.61 13.31
C GLN A 274 10.14 0.71 12.98
N GLU A 275 8.98 1.28 12.66
CA GLU A 275 7.70 0.58 12.66
C GLU A 275 7.11 0.36 11.26
N LEU A 276 7.49 1.18 10.27
CA LEU A 276 6.89 1.19 8.93
C LEU A 276 7.90 0.88 7.82
N ASN A 277 9.13 0.49 8.13
CA ASN A 277 10.13 0.19 7.10
C ASN A 277 9.78 -1.12 6.37
N ILE A 278 9.76 -1.07 5.04
CA ILE A 278 9.48 -2.24 4.19
C ILE A 278 10.48 -3.39 4.42
N GLU A 279 11.70 -3.08 4.88
CA GLU A 279 12.72 -4.08 5.20
C GLU A 279 12.24 -5.02 6.31
N HIS A 280 11.66 -4.45 7.38
CA HIS A 280 11.09 -5.22 8.48
C HIS A 280 9.88 -6.04 8.02
N ALA A 281 8.99 -5.43 7.24
CA ALA A 281 7.83 -6.15 6.69
C ALA A 281 8.25 -7.34 5.83
N ALA A 282 9.23 -7.16 4.95
CA ALA A 282 9.74 -8.24 4.09
C ALA A 282 10.32 -9.41 4.92
N GLN A 283 11.12 -9.11 5.95
CA GLN A 283 11.66 -10.12 6.86
C GLN A 283 10.55 -10.89 7.61
N GLN A 284 9.51 -10.19 8.07
CA GLN A 284 8.36 -10.80 8.75
C GLN A 284 7.58 -11.72 7.81
N TYR A 285 7.39 -11.36 6.53
CA TYR A 285 6.79 -12.26 5.53
C TYR A 285 7.62 -13.52 5.29
N LEU A 286 8.94 -13.39 5.21
CA LEU A 286 9.84 -14.54 5.05
C LEU A 286 9.81 -15.45 6.29
N ALA A 287 9.82 -14.87 7.49
CA ALA A 287 9.71 -15.62 8.73
C ALA A 287 8.37 -16.37 8.82
N LEU A 288 7.25 -15.71 8.50
CA LEU A 288 5.93 -16.32 8.43
C LEU A 288 5.91 -17.51 7.47
N ALA A 289 6.50 -17.38 6.27
CA ALA A 289 6.58 -18.45 5.29
C ALA A 289 7.43 -19.63 5.77
N HIS A 290 8.48 -19.39 6.55
CA HIS A 290 9.30 -20.45 7.13
C HIS A 290 8.62 -21.19 8.28
N GLN A 291 7.88 -20.47 9.13
CA GLN A 291 7.19 -21.04 10.28
C GLN A 291 5.94 -21.86 9.89
N THR A 292 5.23 -21.44 8.81
CA THR A 292 3.93 -21.98 8.44
C THR A 292 4.01 -22.91 7.23
N ARG A 293 5.06 -23.72 7.09
CA ARG A 293 5.30 -24.58 5.90
C ARG A 293 4.24 -25.67 5.65
N THR A 294 3.27 -25.86 6.53
CA THR A 294 2.17 -26.78 6.33
C THR A 294 1.17 -26.19 5.33
N VAL A 295 1.28 -26.58 4.06
CA VAL A 295 0.29 -26.23 3.04
C VAL A 295 -1.04 -26.84 3.44
N LYS A 296 -2.05 -26.01 3.70
CA LYS A 296 -3.40 -26.50 4.02
C LYS A 296 -3.99 -27.24 2.83
N GLU A 297 -4.76 -28.30 3.09
CA GLU A 297 -5.60 -28.91 2.06
C GLU A 297 -6.56 -27.84 1.52
N LYS A 298 -6.47 -27.57 0.22
CA LYS A 298 -7.25 -26.52 -0.43
C LYS A 298 -8.41 -27.13 -1.20
N PRO A 299 -9.61 -26.53 -1.12
CA PRO A 299 -10.75 -26.99 -1.91
C PRO A 299 -10.38 -27.11 -3.39
N ALA A 300 -10.85 -28.15 -4.07
CA ALA A 300 -10.46 -28.49 -5.43
C ALA A 300 -10.75 -27.36 -6.44
N ASN A 301 -11.82 -26.61 -6.25
CA ASN A 301 -12.31 -25.66 -7.24
C ASN A 301 -12.54 -24.27 -6.65
N ALA A 302 -11.60 -23.35 -6.92
CA ALA A 302 -11.89 -21.92 -6.80
C ALA A 302 -12.59 -21.46 -8.07
N ILE A 303 -13.78 -20.90 -7.93
CA ILE A 303 -14.48 -20.27 -9.06
C ILE A 303 -13.78 -18.93 -9.36
N VAL A 304 -13.02 -18.92 -10.45
CA VAL A 304 -12.44 -17.69 -11.01
C VAL A 304 -13.36 -17.24 -12.15
N SER A 305 -13.78 -15.98 -12.12
CA SER A 305 -14.59 -15.41 -13.21
C SER A 305 -13.93 -15.68 -14.57
N PRO A 306 -14.67 -16.14 -15.60
CA PRO A 306 -14.13 -16.38 -16.94
C PRO A 306 -13.37 -15.18 -17.51
N LEU A 307 -13.84 -13.95 -17.24
CA LEU A 307 -13.19 -12.72 -17.64
C LEU A 307 -11.82 -12.54 -16.98
N LEU A 308 -11.70 -12.82 -15.69
CA LEU A 308 -10.42 -12.74 -14.99
C LEU A 308 -9.46 -13.82 -15.48
N TYR A 309 -9.95 -15.02 -15.71
CA TYR A 309 -9.16 -16.10 -16.30
C TYR A 309 -8.61 -15.71 -17.68
N TYR A 310 -9.46 -15.17 -18.55
CA TYR A 310 -9.05 -14.68 -19.88
C TYR A 310 -7.99 -13.58 -19.76
N ARG A 311 -8.18 -12.59 -18.90
CA ARG A 311 -7.18 -11.51 -18.68
C ARG A 311 -5.84 -12.05 -18.20
N ALA A 312 -5.85 -13.00 -17.27
CA ALA A 312 -4.62 -13.64 -16.78
C ALA A 312 -3.87 -14.35 -17.91
N ARG A 313 -4.59 -15.11 -18.75
CA ARG A 313 -4.01 -15.81 -19.92
C ARG A 313 -3.47 -14.84 -20.95
N ARG A 314 -4.20 -13.80 -21.31
CA ARG A 314 -3.75 -12.77 -22.24
C ARG A 314 -2.47 -12.10 -21.79
N ASN A 315 -2.38 -11.71 -20.50
CA ASN A 315 -1.19 -11.08 -19.95
C ASN A 315 0.02 -12.04 -19.95
N GLN A 316 -0.20 -13.33 -19.72
CA GLN A 316 0.84 -14.34 -19.81
C GLN A 316 1.37 -14.48 -21.23
N LEU A 317 0.50 -14.55 -22.23
CA LEU A 317 0.90 -14.65 -23.64
C LEU A 317 1.67 -13.40 -24.12
N SER A 318 1.22 -12.20 -23.73
CA SER A 318 1.90 -10.94 -24.09
C SER A 318 3.27 -10.75 -23.40
N SER A 319 3.61 -11.58 -22.44
CA SER A 319 4.90 -11.53 -21.73
C SER A 319 5.97 -12.44 -22.35
N PHE A 320 5.60 -13.29 -23.31
CA PHE A 320 6.55 -14.12 -24.06
C PHE A 320 7.10 -13.35 -25.27
N SER A 321 8.40 -13.53 -25.53
CA SER A 321 8.95 -13.16 -26.83
C SER A 321 8.30 -14.01 -27.93
N PRO A 322 8.24 -13.56 -29.20
CA PRO A 322 7.64 -14.35 -30.29
C PRO A 322 8.18 -15.77 -30.38
N ARG A 323 9.48 -15.97 -30.12
CA ARG A 323 10.15 -17.27 -30.12
C ARG A 323 9.72 -18.15 -28.92
N ALA A 324 9.55 -17.54 -27.74
CA ALA A 324 9.07 -18.25 -26.54
C ALA A 324 7.58 -18.61 -26.65
N LEU A 325 6.79 -17.77 -27.31
CA LEU A 325 5.37 -18.02 -27.60
C LEU A 325 5.19 -19.22 -28.53
N LEU A 326 5.96 -19.31 -29.62
CA LEU A 326 5.97 -20.47 -30.52
C LEU A 326 6.32 -21.76 -29.80
N ASN A 327 7.39 -21.77 -29.01
CA ASN A 327 7.80 -22.92 -28.21
C ASN A 327 6.75 -23.36 -27.18
N TRP A 328 5.98 -22.41 -26.62
CA TRP A 328 4.92 -22.71 -25.68
C TRP A 328 3.68 -23.30 -26.38
N LEU A 329 3.30 -22.78 -27.55
CA LEU A 329 2.21 -23.31 -28.38
C LEU A 329 2.51 -24.74 -28.85
N CYS A 330 3.75 -25.02 -29.25
CA CYS A 330 4.16 -26.36 -29.69
C CYS A 330 4.21 -27.41 -28.57
N ARG A 331 4.35 -26.99 -27.29
CA ARG A 331 4.36 -27.91 -26.13
C ARG A 331 2.99 -28.19 -25.52
N GLY A 332 1.95 -27.52 -25.98
CA GLY A 332 0.58 -27.63 -25.45
C GLY A 332 -0.32 -28.59 -26.23
N THR A 333 0.19 -29.29 -27.22
CA THR A 333 -0.53 -30.27 -28.06
C THR A 333 -0.09 -31.72 -27.84
N GLY A 334 0.47 -32.02 -26.62
CA GLY A 334 0.82 -33.36 -26.21
C GLY A 334 0.12 -33.74 -24.91
#